data_9887cf1c4d79383b023888289c4e1d09
#
_entry.id   9887cf1c4d79383b023888289c4e1d09
#
_cell.length_a   1.000
_cell.length_b   1.000
_cell.length_c   1.000
_cell.angle_alpha   90.00
_cell.angle_beta   90.00
_cell.angle_gamma   90.00
#
_symmetry.space_group_name_H-M   'P 1'
#
loop_
_entity.id
_entity.type
_entity.pdbx_description
1 polymer ?
#
loop_
_entity_poly.entity_id
_entity_poly.type
_entity_poly.pdbx_seq_one_letter_code
_entity_poly.pdbx_strand_id
1 'polypeptide(L)'
;MFTLQGYCAIGYVGLIFNVNDFMKNNIDFIIPSLCPEITVLDNDLKVYAFRNEGMDVVKMELYFYNAGTANQAKVFSSVVANNQITEGSSRHSAKEIADSIDFYGAYIEKSLDKETASVSFYFLKKYKEELIPWFEEIVKDPAFPQTELEVYLRRLKQQRLVNEKKTDYLARLSFFQTLFGETHPFGIVGSMEDYDLLSRKDLFDFYNSFYSYDRCSIIIAGNVDDRLISLINNSFGKRDWKKDSVFDIKGITYKENNNTRKSIHLDKAVQSSVRIGTTTISANHKDYLGLSVVNTLLGGYFGSRLMSNIREDKGYTYGIGSVLYSYKDIGLFYISAEIKQENCQDAINEIYSEIEILKTKKVSEEELHKVKNFMKGSMLRSLDGSLELSENFRAILKYGLDYDYFHKYLRVVSEIDSDEILRLAQTYFNVNQMVEIRAGDTTIIK
;
A
#
# COMPACT_ATOMS: atom_id res chain seq x y z
N MET A 1 21.16 -25.75 9.41
CA MET A 1 21.43 -25.04 8.14
C MET A 1 21.07 -25.98 6.99
N PHE A 2 19.81 -26.00 6.59
CA PHE A 2 19.33 -26.78 5.45
C PHE A 2 18.87 -25.82 4.38
N THR A 3 19.61 -25.78 3.30
CA THR A 3 19.28 -25.05 2.07
C THR A 3 18.31 -25.91 1.26
N LEU A 4 17.06 -25.47 1.13
CA LEU A 4 16.15 -26.02 0.14
C LEU A 4 16.53 -25.43 -1.23
N GLN A 5 17.43 -26.10 -1.94
CA GLN A 5 17.70 -25.82 -3.36
C GLN A 5 16.56 -26.38 -4.20
N GLY A 6 15.57 -25.54 -4.49
CA GLY A 6 14.66 -25.71 -5.62
C GLY A 6 15.20 -24.90 -6.79
N TYR A 7 15.55 -25.58 -7.87
CA TYR A 7 16.19 -25.07 -9.08
C TYR A 7 15.63 -23.71 -9.56
N CYS A 8 16.44 -22.67 -9.46
CA CYS A 8 16.30 -21.44 -10.25
C CYS A 8 17.74 -21.01 -10.65
N ALA A 9 18.31 -21.67 -11.65
CA ALA A 9 19.58 -21.29 -12.24
C ALA A 9 19.30 -20.58 -13.56
N ILE A 10 19.23 -19.24 -13.55
CA ILE A 10 19.42 -18.43 -14.77
C ILE A 10 20.25 -17.22 -14.38
N GLY A 11 21.41 -17.13 -15.03
CA GLY A 11 22.42 -16.10 -14.76
C GLY A 11 21.97 -14.70 -15.18
N TYR A 12 22.48 -13.70 -14.47
CA TYR A 12 22.40 -12.29 -14.80
C TYR A 12 23.08 -12.04 -16.16
N VAL A 13 22.30 -11.64 -17.15
CA VAL A 13 22.80 -11.01 -18.37
C VAL A 13 22.24 -9.59 -18.37
N GLY A 14 23.10 -8.60 -18.11
CA GLY A 14 22.77 -7.19 -18.27
C GLY A 14 22.46 -6.87 -19.73
N LEU A 15 21.20 -6.65 -20.04
CA LEU A 15 20.73 -6.26 -21.37
C LEU A 15 20.59 -4.74 -21.42
N ILE A 16 21.46 -4.11 -22.23
CA ILE A 16 21.29 -2.71 -22.66
C ILE A 16 20.21 -2.73 -23.75
N PHE A 17 19.05 -2.19 -23.46
CA PHE A 17 17.94 -2.10 -24.42
C PHE A 17 17.97 -0.81 -25.21
N ASN A 18 17.80 -0.92 -26.52
CA ASN A 18 17.57 0.20 -27.41
C ASN A 18 16.06 0.48 -27.50
N VAL A 19 15.61 1.63 -27.01
CA VAL A 19 14.20 2.04 -26.91
C VAL A 19 13.46 2.00 -28.26
N ASN A 20 14.17 2.12 -29.39
CA ASN A 20 13.58 2.11 -30.74
C ASN A 20 13.21 0.71 -31.27
N ASP A 21 13.83 -0.36 -30.76
CA ASP A 21 13.47 -1.74 -31.09
C ASP A 21 12.26 -2.23 -30.28
N PHE A 22 11.97 -1.54 -29.18
CA PHE A 22 10.85 -1.77 -28.28
C PHE A 22 9.48 -1.57 -28.94
N MET A 23 9.39 -0.66 -29.91
CA MET A 23 8.11 -0.25 -30.51
C MET A 23 7.70 -1.09 -31.74
N LYS A 24 8.55 -1.97 -32.27
CA LYS A 24 8.30 -2.66 -33.54
C LYS A 24 8.18 -4.18 -33.50
N ASN A 25 8.58 -4.84 -32.42
CA ASN A 25 8.53 -6.29 -32.33
C ASN A 25 7.79 -6.73 -31.07
N ASN A 26 7.06 -7.86 -31.16
CA ASN A 26 6.62 -8.63 -29.98
C ASN A 26 7.86 -9.14 -29.24
N ILE A 27 8.46 -8.30 -28.42
CA ILE A 27 9.58 -8.70 -27.58
C ILE A 27 8.98 -9.51 -26.44
N ASP A 28 9.29 -10.80 -26.39
CA ASP A 28 9.05 -11.62 -25.21
C ASP A 28 9.87 -11.01 -24.06
N PHE A 29 9.19 -10.34 -23.15
CA PHE A 29 9.81 -9.73 -21.99
C PHE A 29 10.33 -10.84 -21.06
N ILE A 30 11.64 -10.94 -20.92
CA ILE A 30 12.24 -11.75 -19.86
C ILE A 30 12.06 -10.95 -18.57
N ILE A 31 10.99 -11.25 -17.82
CA ILE A 31 10.86 -10.72 -16.46
C ILE A 31 11.92 -11.43 -15.60
N PRO A 32 12.73 -10.70 -14.82
CA PRO A 32 13.56 -11.34 -13.81
C PRO A 32 12.65 -12.15 -12.88
N SER A 33 13.08 -13.36 -12.56
CA SER A 33 12.35 -14.20 -11.62
C SER A 33 12.19 -13.44 -10.29
N LEU A 34 10.94 -13.24 -9.84
CA LEU A 34 10.66 -12.69 -8.52
C LEU A 34 10.85 -13.71 -7.39
N CYS A 35 11.62 -14.78 -7.67
CA CYS A 35 11.96 -15.76 -6.65
C CYS A 35 13.10 -15.22 -5.79
N PRO A 36 12.87 -14.84 -4.53
CA PRO A 36 13.92 -14.51 -3.60
C PRO A 36 14.70 -15.76 -3.22
N GLU A 37 15.94 -15.58 -2.82
CA GLU A 37 16.62 -16.59 -2.04
C GLU A 37 15.99 -16.66 -0.65
N ILE A 38 15.60 -17.86 -0.21
CA ILE A 38 14.90 -18.05 1.07
C ILE A 38 15.86 -18.68 2.07
N THR A 39 16.07 -17.98 3.17
CA THR A 39 16.78 -18.52 4.35
C THR A 39 15.78 -18.63 5.49
N VAL A 40 15.79 -19.76 6.21
CA VAL A 40 15.00 -19.97 7.43
C VAL A 40 15.94 -19.82 8.62
N LEU A 41 15.63 -18.91 9.53
CA LEU A 41 16.39 -18.66 10.75
C LEU A 41 16.10 -19.74 11.81
N ASP A 42 16.86 -19.75 12.90
CA ASP A 42 16.79 -20.77 13.95
C ASP A 42 15.42 -20.83 14.68
N ASN A 43 14.61 -19.78 14.58
CA ASN A 43 13.26 -19.68 15.13
C ASN A 43 12.14 -19.84 14.09
N ASP A 44 12.45 -20.36 12.91
CA ASP A 44 11.56 -20.56 11.77
C ASP A 44 11.15 -19.26 11.03
N LEU A 45 11.70 -18.09 11.41
CA LEU A 45 11.49 -16.83 10.71
C LEU A 45 12.12 -16.91 9.31
N LYS A 46 11.35 -16.52 8.28
CA LYS A 46 11.81 -16.54 6.88
C LYS A 46 12.44 -15.20 6.49
N VAL A 47 13.62 -15.29 5.89
CA VAL A 47 14.32 -14.17 5.23
C VAL A 47 14.23 -14.38 3.71
N TYR A 48 13.68 -13.40 3.01
CA TYR A 48 13.57 -13.37 1.55
C TYR A 48 14.59 -12.36 1.02
N ALA A 49 15.62 -12.85 0.33
CA ALA A 49 16.73 -12.04 -0.11
C ALA A 49 16.74 -11.80 -1.62
N PHE A 50 16.88 -10.54 -2.01
CA PHE A 50 17.08 -10.06 -3.38
C PHE A 50 18.49 -9.48 -3.49
N ARG A 51 19.47 -10.33 -3.84
CA ARG A 51 20.87 -9.95 -3.84
C ARG A 51 21.22 -9.09 -5.05
N ASN A 52 22.00 -8.03 -4.82
CA ASN A 52 22.62 -7.19 -5.85
C ASN A 52 23.99 -6.70 -5.35
N GLU A 53 25.05 -7.37 -5.76
CA GLU A 53 26.41 -7.06 -5.33
C GLU A 53 26.93 -5.72 -5.87
N GLY A 54 26.30 -5.18 -6.91
CA GLY A 54 26.64 -3.87 -7.50
C GLY A 54 26.18 -2.65 -6.68
N MET A 55 25.48 -2.87 -5.56
CA MET A 55 24.99 -1.80 -4.67
C MET A 55 25.76 -1.81 -3.35
N ASP A 56 26.05 -0.63 -2.80
CA ASP A 56 26.61 -0.51 -1.44
C ASP A 56 25.52 -0.46 -0.35
N VAL A 57 24.26 -0.24 -0.77
CA VAL A 57 23.10 -0.09 0.11
C VAL A 57 22.42 -1.44 0.33
N VAL A 58 21.95 -1.63 1.54
CA VAL A 58 21.06 -2.73 1.93
C VAL A 58 19.76 -2.12 2.46
N LYS A 59 18.63 -2.65 1.99
CA LYS A 59 17.32 -2.49 2.62
C LYS A 59 16.99 -3.77 3.37
N MET A 60 16.62 -3.67 4.65
CA MET A 60 16.08 -4.77 5.44
C MET A 60 14.73 -4.35 6.00
N GLU A 61 13.68 -5.05 5.62
CA GLU A 61 12.31 -4.79 6.05
C GLU A 61 11.81 -5.93 6.94
N LEU A 62 11.34 -5.59 8.14
CA LEU A 62 10.54 -6.50 8.97
C LEU A 62 9.07 -6.22 8.65
N TYR A 63 8.42 -7.20 8.05
CA TYR A 63 7.04 -7.12 7.59
C TYR A 63 6.14 -7.93 8.52
N PHE A 64 5.26 -7.23 9.26
CA PHE A 64 4.40 -7.81 10.29
C PHE A 64 2.99 -8.04 9.74
N TYR A 65 2.58 -9.30 9.73
CA TYR A 65 1.24 -9.72 9.31
C TYR A 65 0.19 -9.33 10.35
N ASN A 66 -0.97 -8.91 9.88
CA ASN A 66 -2.11 -8.52 10.71
C ASN A 66 -1.84 -7.38 11.70
N ALA A 67 -0.73 -6.66 11.54
CA ALA A 67 -0.35 -5.53 12.40
C ALA A 67 -0.93 -4.18 11.92
N GLY A 68 -1.95 -4.20 11.08
CA GLY A 68 -2.60 -3.00 10.56
C GLY A 68 -3.69 -2.42 11.47
N THR A 69 -4.28 -1.30 11.03
CA THR A 69 -5.31 -0.59 11.81
C THR A 69 -6.59 -1.41 11.98
N ALA A 70 -6.84 -2.44 11.15
CA ALA A 70 -8.01 -3.29 11.24
C ALA A 70 -8.02 -4.18 12.49
N ASN A 71 -6.86 -4.49 13.04
CA ASN A 71 -6.71 -5.41 14.16
C ASN A 71 -6.42 -4.70 15.50
N GLN A 72 -6.45 -3.37 15.53
CA GLN A 72 -6.24 -2.62 16.78
C GLN A 72 -7.45 -2.75 17.71
N ALA A 73 -7.21 -3.05 18.98
CA ALA A 73 -8.26 -3.07 20.00
C ALA A 73 -8.66 -1.66 20.44
N LYS A 74 -7.70 -0.74 20.50
CA LYS A 74 -7.89 0.68 20.81
C LYS A 74 -7.59 1.51 19.55
N VAL A 75 -8.48 2.43 19.21
CA VAL A 75 -8.30 3.33 18.06
C VAL A 75 -6.98 4.08 18.18
N PHE A 76 -6.25 4.18 17.07
CA PHE A 76 -4.90 4.74 16.94
C PHE A 76 -3.75 3.95 17.59
N SER A 77 -3.99 2.89 18.37
CA SER A 77 -2.90 2.15 19.02
C SER A 77 -1.89 1.58 18.02
N SER A 78 -2.36 1.06 16.88
CA SER A 78 -1.48 0.53 15.82
C SER A 78 -0.61 1.61 15.17
N VAL A 79 -1.22 2.74 14.81
CA VAL A 79 -0.52 3.86 14.17
C VAL A 79 0.52 4.45 15.11
N VAL A 80 0.13 4.65 16.38
CA VAL A 80 1.03 5.25 17.36
C VAL A 80 2.13 4.29 17.75
N ALA A 81 1.85 3.00 17.99
CA ALA A 81 2.87 2.01 18.30
C ALA A 81 3.90 1.88 17.18
N ASN A 82 3.45 1.77 15.91
CA ASN A 82 4.36 1.66 14.78
C ASN A 82 5.25 2.90 14.61
N ASN A 83 4.69 4.10 14.79
CA ASN A 83 5.47 5.34 14.67
C ASN A 83 6.39 5.61 15.86
N GLN A 84 6.04 5.14 17.05
CA GLN A 84 6.81 5.35 18.29
C GLN A 84 7.83 4.24 18.57
N ILE A 85 7.98 3.25 17.68
CA ILE A 85 8.90 2.13 17.87
C ILE A 85 10.37 2.57 17.97
N THR A 86 10.73 3.72 17.41
CA THR A 86 12.07 4.31 17.42
C THR A 86 12.31 5.29 18.58
N GLU A 87 11.28 5.57 19.39
CA GLU A 87 11.31 6.66 20.37
C GLU A 87 11.87 6.21 21.75
N GLY A 88 12.86 5.31 21.72
CA GLY A 88 13.55 4.80 22.89
C GLY A 88 13.36 3.32 23.14
N SER A 89 14.31 2.75 23.83
CA SER A 89 14.33 1.36 24.30
C SER A 89 14.45 1.31 25.82
N SER A 90 14.58 0.11 26.41
CA SER A 90 14.92 -0.03 27.82
C SER A 90 16.34 0.47 28.14
N ARG A 91 17.21 0.58 27.13
CA ARG A 91 18.65 0.87 27.29
C ARG A 91 19.04 2.26 26.80
N HIS A 92 18.38 2.77 25.77
CA HIS A 92 18.74 4.02 25.10
C HIS A 92 17.52 4.92 24.91
N SER A 93 17.74 6.21 25.03
CA SER A 93 16.73 7.24 24.74
C SER A 93 16.48 7.38 23.22
N ALA A 94 15.37 8.03 22.84
CA ALA A 94 15.07 8.36 21.45
C ALA A 94 16.23 9.12 20.77
N LYS A 95 16.83 10.07 21.51
CA LYS A 95 17.96 10.85 21.01
C LYS A 95 19.19 9.97 20.73
N GLU A 96 19.57 9.09 21.64
CA GLU A 96 20.74 8.19 21.47
C GLU A 96 20.52 7.24 20.30
N ILE A 97 19.31 6.73 20.12
CA ILE A 97 18.96 5.90 18.96
C ILE A 97 19.09 6.73 17.67
N ALA A 98 18.49 7.91 17.61
CA ALA A 98 18.54 8.77 16.43
C ALA A 98 19.99 9.17 16.09
N ASP A 99 20.76 9.66 17.07
CA ASP A 99 22.16 10.05 16.89
C ASP A 99 23.02 8.88 16.35
N SER A 100 22.78 7.65 16.84
CA SER A 100 23.52 6.47 16.39
C SER A 100 23.16 6.05 14.96
N ILE A 101 21.89 6.07 14.61
CA ILE A 101 21.42 5.75 13.25
C ILE A 101 21.94 6.79 12.25
N ASP A 102 21.83 8.09 12.60
CA ASP A 102 22.30 9.20 11.75
C ASP A 102 23.84 9.19 11.58
N PHE A 103 24.59 8.83 12.63
CA PHE A 103 26.05 8.74 12.58
C PHE A 103 26.54 7.79 11.49
N TYR A 104 25.85 6.66 11.28
CA TYR A 104 26.17 5.70 10.23
C TYR A 104 25.48 6.01 8.90
N GLY A 105 24.72 7.11 8.81
CA GLY A 105 23.96 7.47 7.61
C GLY A 105 22.88 6.46 7.26
N ALA A 106 22.34 5.76 8.26
CA ALA A 106 21.23 4.83 8.08
C ALA A 106 19.89 5.57 8.15
N TYR A 107 18.85 4.95 7.60
CA TYR A 107 17.49 5.51 7.59
C TYR A 107 16.47 4.45 7.99
N ILE A 108 15.48 4.85 8.78
CA ILE A 108 14.39 3.98 9.22
C ILE A 108 13.08 4.51 8.67
N GLU A 109 12.39 3.69 7.90
CA GLU A 109 11.05 3.95 7.40
C GLU A 109 10.04 3.06 8.12
N LYS A 110 8.91 3.64 8.50
CA LYS A 110 7.81 2.94 9.16
C LYS A 110 6.57 3.05 8.28
N SER A 111 5.99 1.92 7.93
CA SER A 111 4.77 1.86 7.13
C SER A 111 3.68 1.06 7.86
N LEU A 112 2.44 1.48 7.68
CA LEU A 112 1.28 0.79 8.23
C LEU A 112 0.08 1.05 7.34
N ASP A 113 -0.66 -0.01 7.04
CA ASP A 113 -1.94 0.08 6.34
C ASP A 113 -3.09 -0.51 7.19
N LYS A 114 -4.18 -0.90 6.55
CA LYS A 114 -5.31 -1.50 7.25
C LYS A 114 -4.99 -2.89 7.81
N GLU A 115 -4.09 -3.63 7.18
CA GLU A 115 -3.87 -5.06 7.45
C GLU A 115 -2.48 -5.36 8.00
N THR A 116 -1.46 -4.58 7.62
CA THR A 116 -0.05 -4.89 7.89
C THR A 116 0.72 -3.69 8.38
N ALA A 117 1.85 -3.94 9.03
CA ALA A 117 2.83 -2.92 9.39
C ALA A 117 4.22 -3.37 8.94
N SER A 118 5.13 -2.42 8.71
CA SER A 118 6.53 -2.73 8.49
C SER A 118 7.46 -1.68 9.09
N VAL A 119 8.68 -2.13 9.37
CA VAL A 119 9.81 -1.30 9.76
C VAL A 119 10.96 -1.64 8.82
N SER A 120 11.36 -0.68 8.00
CA SER A 120 12.40 -0.83 6.99
C SER A 120 13.65 -0.06 7.39
N PHE A 121 14.79 -0.70 7.27
CA PHE A 121 16.10 -0.15 7.57
C PHE A 121 16.91 -0.06 6.29
N TYR A 122 17.43 1.13 5.98
CA TYR A 122 18.31 1.39 4.84
C TYR A 122 19.69 1.76 5.37
N PHE A 123 20.72 1.04 4.94
CA PHE A 123 22.08 1.26 5.44
C PHE A 123 23.15 0.83 4.45
N LEU A 124 24.35 1.36 4.62
CA LEU A 124 25.51 0.91 3.86
C LEU A 124 26.03 -0.43 4.42
N LYS A 125 26.25 -1.41 3.56
CA LYS A 125 26.72 -2.77 3.92
C LYS A 125 27.92 -2.77 4.88
N LYS A 126 28.85 -1.85 4.71
CA LYS A 126 30.07 -1.75 5.53
C LYS A 126 29.80 -1.54 7.03
N TYR A 127 28.63 -1.03 7.39
CA TYR A 127 28.23 -0.75 8.78
C TYR A 127 27.25 -1.80 9.36
N LYS A 128 27.13 -2.95 8.73
CA LYS A 128 26.18 -3.99 9.14
C LYS A 128 26.42 -4.52 10.55
N GLU A 129 27.71 -4.63 10.97
CA GLU A 129 28.08 -5.16 12.30
C GLU A 129 27.63 -4.21 13.41
N GLU A 130 27.70 -2.91 13.18
CA GLU A 130 27.32 -1.87 14.13
C GLU A 130 25.80 -1.65 14.15
N LEU A 131 25.15 -1.72 12.97
CA LEU A 131 23.75 -1.31 12.83
C LEU A 131 22.75 -2.43 13.15
N ILE A 132 23.06 -3.71 12.85
CA ILE A 132 22.12 -4.80 13.13
C ILE A 132 21.74 -4.88 14.62
N PRO A 133 22.64 -4.69 15.59
CA PRO A 133 22.27 -4.64 17.01
C PRO A 133 21.30 -3.50 17.36
N TRP A 134 21.46 -2.32 16.74
CA TRP A 134 20.52 -1.21 16.91
C TRP A 134 19.13 -1.55 16.37
N PHE A 135 19.07 -2.18 15.19
CA PHE A 135 17.80 -2.60 14.60
C PHE A 135 17.10 -3.67 15.45
N GLU A 136 17.88 -4.61 16.00
CA GLU A 136 17.37 -5.59 16.96
C GLU A 136 16.74 -4.90 18.15
N GLU A 137 17.44 -3.97 18.78
CA GLU A 137 16.97 -3.25 19.96
C GLU A 137 15.70 -2.45 19.69
N ILE A 138 15.67 -1.67 18.59
CA ILE A 138 14.50 -0.86 18.19
C ILE A 138 13.26 -1.75 18.03
N VAL A 139 13.40 -2.90 17.39
CA VAL A 139 12.24 -3.74 17.07
C VAL A 139 11.81 -4.60 18.25
N LYS A 140 12.75 -5.12 19.05
CA LYS A 140 12.47 -6.09 20.11
C LYS A 140 12.18 -5.47 21.48
N ASP A 141 12.69 -4.27 21.72
CA ASP A 141 12.70 -3.64 23.04
C ASP A 141 12.24 -2.17 23.05
N PRO A 142 11.15 -1.80 22.32
CA PRO A 142 10.67 -0.43 22.34
C PRO A 142 10.12 -0.06 23.71
N ALA A 143 10.51 1.09 24.24
CA ALA A 143 10.10 1.54 25.57
C ALA A 143 8.79 2.34 25.58
N PHE A 144 8.39 2.92 24.45
CA PHE A 144 7.25 3.85 24.34
C PHE A 144 7.23 4.87 25.49
N PRO A 145 8.25 5.75 25.65
CA PRO A 145 8.32 6.66 26.77
C PRO A 145 7.09 7.57 26.84
N GLN A 146 6.56 7.80 28.04
CA GLN A 146 5.35 8.59 28.23
C GLN A 146 5.50 10.02 27.70
N THR A 147 6.66 10.63 27.87
CA THR A 147 6.96 11.98 27.38
C THR A 147 6.89 12.07 25.87
N GLU A 148 7.48 11.09 25.15
CA GLU A 148 7.47 11.04 23.69
C GLU A 148 6.07 10.77 23.16
N LEU A 149 5.31 9.90 23.84
CA LEU A 149 3.92 9.63 23.52
C LEU A 149 3.06 10.91 23.62
N GLU A 150 3.18 11.67 24.69
CA GLU A 150 2.41 12.91 24.89
C GLU A 150 2.75 13.97 23.83
N VAL A 151 4.02 14.12 23.48
CA VAL A 151 4.47 15.03 22.41
C VAL A 151 3.88 14.59 21.08
N TYR A 152 3.94 13.30 20.78
CA TYR A 152 3.43 12.74 19.52
C TYR A 152 1.91 12.91 19.40
N LEU A 153 1.14 12.56 20.43
CA LEU A 153 -0.32 12.73 20.45
C LEU A 153 -0.74 14.18 20.28
N ARG A 154 -0.03 15.12 20.93
CA ARG A 154 -0.27 16.56 20.74
C ARG A 154 -0.06 16.98 19.30
N ARG A 155 1.00 16.50 18.66
CA ARG A 155 1.28 16.76 17.24
C ARG A 155 0.18 16.18 16.34
N LEU A 156 -0.26 14.94 16.58
CA LEU A 156 -1.33 14.31 15.81
C LEU A 156 -2.65 15.09 15.92
N LYS A 157 -3.02 15.56 17.12
CA LYS A 157 -4.21 16.40 17.32
C LYS A 157 -4.13 17.69 16.52
N GLN A 158 -3.01 18.40 16.58
CA GLN A 158 -2.81 19.62 15.79
C GLN A 158 -2.89 19.35 14.30
N GLN A 159 -2.26 18.29 13.82
CA GLN A 159 -2.33 17.90 12.40
C GLN A 159 -3.75 17.57 11.98
N ARG A 160 -4.52 16.89 12.83
CA ARG A 160 -5.93 16.60 12.58
C ARG A 160 -6.78 17.87 12.46
N LEU A 161 -6.65 18.83 13.39
CA LEU A 161 -7.36 20.12 13.31
C LEU A 161 -7.08 20.86 12.00
N VAL A 162 -5.85 20.80 11.50
CA VAL A 162 -5.49 21.37 10.19
C VAL A 162 -6.10 20.57 9.03
N ASN A 163 -6.11 19.25 9.13
CA ASN A 163 -6.63 18.38 8.07
C ASN A 163 -8.17 18.42 7.99
N GLU A 164 -8.87 18.59 9.09
CA GLU A 164 -10.35 18.73 9.12
C GLU A 164 -10.85 19.98 8.38
N LYS A 165 -9.94 20.91 8.03
CA LYS A 165 -10.23 22.07 7.16
C LYS A 165 -9.99 21.80 5.67
N LYS A 166 -9.67 20.57 5.29
CA LYS A 166 -9.41 20.17 3.91
C LYS A 166 -10.55 19.30 3.38
N THR A 167 -11.06 19.65 2.23
CA THR A 167 -12.15 18.91 1.56
C THR A 167 -11.76 17.47 1.27
N ASP A 168 -10.52 17.22 0.79
CA ASP A 168 -10.01 15.87 0.51
C ASP A 168 -9.99 14.98 1.76
N TYR A 169 -9.52 15.50 2.88
CA TYR A 169 -9.49 14.75 4.13
C TYR A 169 -10.89 14.33 4.58
N LEU A 170 -11.84 15.27 4.56
CA LEU A 170 -13.23 15.00 4.96
C LEU A 170 -13.92 14.02 4.01
N ALA A 171 -13.75 14.21 2.69
CA ALA A 171 -14.31 13.31 1.69
C ALA A 171 -13.77 11.89 1.85
N ARG A 172 -12.45 11.73 2.08
CA ARG A 172 -11.81 10.44 2.27
C ARG A 172 -12.30 9.72 3.52
N LEU A 173 -12.35 10.39 4.67
CA LEU A 173 -12.85 9.79 5.90
C LEU A 173 -14.30 9.34 5.77
N SER A 174 -15.17 10.23 5.27
CA SER A 174 -16.58 9.93 5.08
C SER A 174 -16.81 8.81 4.04
N PHE A 175 -15.97 8.73 3.00
CA PHE A 175 -16.05 7.67 2.01
C PHE A 175 -15.82 6.30 2.65
N PHE A 176 -14.74 6.10 3.38
CA PHE A 176 -14.44 4.83 4.03
C PHE A 176 -15.48 4.47 5.10
N GLN A 177 -15.91 5.45 5.90
CA GLN A 177 -16.94 5.26 6.91
C GLN A 177 -18.29 4.87 6.30
N THR A 178 -18.67 5.51 5.19
CA THR A 178 -19.93 5.20 4.50
C THR A 178 -19.85 3.85 3.78
N LEU A 179 -18.71 3.55 3.15
CA LEU A 179 -18.50 2.33 2.38
C LEU A 179 -18.48 1.09 3.27
N PHE A 180 -17.79 1.14 4.41
CA PHE A 180 -17.62 -0.01 5.27
C PHE A 180 -18.52 -0.01 6.52
N GLY A 181 -19.02 1.16 6.92
CA GLY A 181 -19.77 1.33 8.16
C GLY A 181 -18.90 1.76 9.35
N GLU A 182 -19.51 2.43 10.32
CA GLU A 182 -18.82 3.05 11.46
C GLU A 182 -18.18 2.06 12.43
N THR A 183 -18.71 0.84 12.48
CA THR A 183 -18.23 -0.24 13.37
C THR A 183 -17.26 -1.20 12.68
N HIS A 184 -17.16 -1.12 11.35
CA HIS A 184 -16.28 -1.97 10.59
C HIS A 184 -14.82 -1.50 10.73
N PRO A 185 -13.82 -2.39 10.89
CA PRO A 185 -12.41 -2.01 11.09
C PRO A 185 -11.85 -1.07 10.01
N PHE A 186 -12.32 -1.18 8.76
CA PHE A 186 -11.89 -0.31 7.67
C PHE A 186 -12.61 1.04 7.64
N GLY A 187 -13.80 1.13 8.25
CA GLY A 187 -14.62 2.34 8.31
C GLY A 187 -14.43 3.18 9.59
N ILE A 188 -13.79 2.63 10.61
CA ILE A 188 -13.52 3.36 11.85
C ILE A 188 -12.67 4.60 11.56
N VAL A 189 -13.18 5.74 11.96
CA VAL A 189 -12.56 7.06 11.85
C VAL A 189 -12.30 7.58 13.24
N GLY A 190 -11.50 7.30 14.06
CA GLY A 190 -11.33 7.78 15.42
C GLY A 190 -11.73 9.27 15.67
N SER A 191 -12.01 9.63 16.87
CA SER A 191 -12.37 10.98 17.31
C SER A 191 -11.16 11.74 17.89
N MET A 192 -11.33 13.00 18.29
CA MET A 192 -10.32 13.76 19.02
C MET A 192 -10.10 13.18 20.42
N GLU A 193 -11.17 12.71 21.04
CA GLU A 193 -11.18 12.09 22.36
C GLU A 193 -10.41 10.77 22.39
N ASP A 194 -10.38 10.02 21.29
CA ASP A 194 -9.63 8.76 21.19
C ASP A 194 -8.12 8.97 21.38
N TYR A 195 -7.59 10.15 21.03
CA TYR A 195 -6.19 10.48 21.33
C TYR A 195 -5.95 10.68 22.83
N ASP A 196 -6.95 11.24 23.57
CA ASP A 196 -6.84 11.45 25.01
C ASP A 196 -6.99 10.16 25.81
N LEU A 197 -7.70 9.20 25.25
CA LEU A 197 -7.95 7.90 25.84
C LEU A 197 -6.85 6.87 25.54
N LEU A 198 -5.91 7.20 24.66
CA LEU A 198 -4.82 6.30 24.29
C LEU A 198 -3.70 6.35 25.33
N SER A 199 -3.38 5.24 25.91
CA SER A 199 -2.34 5.08 26.93
C SER A 199 -1.12 4.32 26.41
N ARG A 200 0.00 4.45 27.08
CA ARG A 200 1.22 3.66 26.87
C ARG A 200 0.94 2.16 26.91
N LYS A 201 0.03 1.73 27.80
CA LYS A 201 -0.39 0.32 27.91
C LYS A 201 -1.01 -0.17 26.59
N ASP A 202 -1.86 0.64 25.95
CA ASP A 202 -2.51 0.25 24.67
C ASP A 202 -1.50 0.05 23.55
N LEU A 203 -0.38 0.80 23.56
CA LEU A 203 0.72 0.61 22.63
C LEU A 203 1.43 -0.71 22.87
N PHE A 204 1.76 -1.01 24.14
CA PHE A 204 2.35 -2.30 24.50
C PHE A 204 1.44 -3.48 24.19
N ASP A 205 0.16 -3.36 24.47
CA ASP A 205 -0.83 -4.42 24.17
C ASP A 205 -0.87 -4.69 22.66
N PHE A 206 -0.87 -3.65 21.82
CA PHE A 206 -0.80 -3.79 20.38
C PHE A 206 0.54 -4.39 19.92
N TYR A 207 1.66 -3.82 20.36
CA TYR A 207 3.00 -4.30 20.03
C TYR A 207 3.16 -5.78 20.43
N ASN A 208 2.81 -6.15 21.64
CA ASN A 208 2.91 -7.52 22.13
C ASN A 208 2.03 -8.49 21.36
N SER A 209 0.92 -8.01 20.78
CA SER A 209 0.00 -8.85 20.00
C SER A 209 0.51 -9.14 18.59
N PHE A 210 1.27 -8.20 17.97
CA PHE A 210 1.54 -8.28 16.53
C PHE A 210 3.02 -8.24 16.14
N TYR A 211 3.92 -7.72 17.00
CA TYR A 211 5.36 -7.61 16.69
C TYR A 211 6.13 -8.78 17.31
N SER A 212 6.10 -9.91 16.62
CA SER A 212 6.80 -11.13 17.04
C SER A 212 7.33 -11.90 15.84
N TYR A 213 8.31 -12.79 16.05
CA TYR A 213 8.94 -13.53 14.97
C TYR A 213 8.00 -14.47 14.22
N ASP A 214 6.98 -15.02 14.88
CA ASP A 214 5.98 -15.92 14.30
C ASP A 214 4.89 -15.19 13.49
N ARG A 215 4.88 -13.86 13.53
CA ARG A 215 4.00 -12.98 12.74
C ARG A 215 4.75 -12.06 11.79
N CYS A 216 6.01 -12.35 11.55
CA CYS A 216 6.92 -11.52 10.76
C CYS A 216 7.53 -12.31 9.61
N SER A 217 7.94 -11.58 8.59
CA SER A 217 8.93 -12.02 7.60
C SER A 217 9.95 -10.93 7.42
N ILE A 218 11.19 -11.30 7.14
CA ILE A 218 12.24 -10.35 6.77
C ILE A 218 12.37 -10.35 5.25
N ILE A 219 12.27 -9.18 4.63
CA ILE A 219 12.57 -8.97 3.22
C ILE A 219 13.86 -8.14 3.17
N ILE A 220 14.88 -8.65 2.48
CA ILE A 220 16.16 -7.96 2.40
C ILE A 220 16.59 -7.82 0.93
N ALA A 221 17.08 -6.64 0.56
CA ALA A 221 17.49 -6.34 -0.81
C ALA A 221 18.76 -5.51 -0.85
N GLY A 222 19.55 -5.66 -1.93
CA GLY A 222 20.82 -4.97 -2.12
C GLY A 222 22.03 -5.88 -1.91
N ASN A 223 23.12 -5.34 -1.39
CA ASN A 223 24.38 -6.09 -1.21
C ASN A 223 24.31 -7.00 0.01
N VAL A 224 23.62 -8.12 -0.14
CA VAL A 224 23.40 -9.12 0.93
C VAL A 224 24.43 -10.24 0.79
N ASP A 225 25.29 -10.40 1.80
CA ASP A 225 26.23 -11.51 1.91
C ASP A 225 25.84 -12.48 3.04
N ASP A 226 26.50 -13.63 3.08
CA ASP A 226 26.22 -14.68 4.08
C ASP A 226 26.59 -14.23 5.50
N ARG A 227 27.54 -13.29 5.65
CA ARG A 227 27.87 -12.70 6.93
C ARG A 227 26.70 -11.87 7.46
N LEU A 228 26.04 -11.09 6.61
CA LEU A 228 24.85 -10.32 6.99
C LEU A 228 23.69 -11.24 7.38
N ILE A 229 23.44 -12.32 6.62
CA ILE A 229 22.45 -13.33 7.00
C ILE A 229 22.76 -13.96 8.36
N SER A 230 24.03 -14.25 8.64
CA SER A 230 24.46 -14.77 9.95
C SER A 230 24.22 -13.77 11.09
N LEU A 231 24.49 -12.47 10.87
CA LEU A 231 24.18 -11.41 11.85
C LEU A 231 22.68 -11.31 12.10
N ILE A 232 21.86 -11.34 11.05
CA ILE A 232 20.41 -11.34 11.17
C ILE A 232 19.92 -12.56 11.95
N ASN A 233 20.49 -13.76 11.72
CA ASN A 233 20.12 -14.94 12.49
C ASN A 233 20.49 -14.80 13.97
N ASN A 234 21.67 -14.27 14.28
CA ASN A 234 22.12 -14.06 15.67
C ASN A 234 21.22 -13.08 16.42
N SER A 235 20.70 -12.05 15.73
CA SER A 235 19.83 -11.04 16.31
C SER A 235 18.36 -11.47 16.28
N PHE A 236 17.81 -11.82 15.13
CA PHE A 236 16.38 -12.07 14.94
C PHE A 236 15.99 -13.56 14.94
N GLY A 237 16.94 -14.50 14.86
CA GLY A 237 16.69 -15.93 14.87
C GLY A 237 16.44 -16.55 16.25
N LYS A 238 16.49 -15.77 17.32
CA LYS A 238 16.16 -16.23 18.68
C LYS A 238 14.66 -16.24 18.93
N ARG A 239 14.20 -17.11 19.85
CA ARG A 239 12.79 -17.17 20.29
C ARG A 239 12.48 -16.26 21.48
N ASP A 240 13.26 -15.21 21.68
CA ASP A 240 13.19 -14.28 22.80
C ASP A 240 12.19 -13.13 22.63
N TRP A 241 11.61 -12.97 21.44
CA TRP A 241 10.62 -11.93 21.11
C TRP A 241 9.27 -12.47 20.61
N LYS A 242 8.91 -13.66 21.02
CA LYS A 242 7.56 -14.17 20.93
C LYS A 242 6.76 -13.69 22.13
N LYS A 243 5.58 -13.14 21.87
CA LYS A 243 4.64 -12.76 22.92
C LYS A 243 3.47 -13.72 22.88
N ASP A 244 3.10 -14.25 24.03
CA ASP A 244 1.99 -15.22 24.20
C ASP A 244 0.62 -14.50 24.18
N SER A 245 0.38 -13.62 23.21
CA SER A 245 -0.91 -12.98 23.08
C SER A 245 -1.79 -13.74 22.11
N VAL A 246 -2.87 -14.29 22.61
CA VAL A 246 -3.95 -14.82 21.79
C VAL A 246 -4.82 -13.66 21.35
N PHE A 247 -4.48 -13.03 20.22
CA PHE A 247 -5.39 -12.10 19.55
C PHE A 247 -6.17 -12.89 18.50
N ASP A 248 -7.47 -13.02 18.73
CA ASP A 248 -8.37 -13.64 17.76
C ASP A 248 -8.62 -12.64 16.62
N ILE A 249 -8.10 -12.95 15.44
CA ILE A 249 -8.35 -12.17 14.23
C ILE A 249 -9.78 -12.46 13.82
N LYS A 250 -10.70 -11.58 14.21
CA LYS A 250 -12.10 -11.69 13.81
C LYS A 250 -12.21 -11.57 12.30
N GLY A 251 -12.89 -12.52 11.69
CA GLY A 251 -13.25 -12.44 10.27
C GLY A 251 -14.01 -11.13 10.00
N ILE A 252 -13.58 -10.41 8.99
CA ILE A 252 -14.20 -9.14 8.59
C ILE A 252 -15.38 -9.47 7.70
N THR A 253 -16.60 -9.08 8.10
CA THR A 253 -17.82 -9.23 7.30
C THR A 253 -18.11 -7.93 6.54
N TYR A 254 -18.31 -8.04 5.24
CA TYR A 254 -18.63 -6.90 4.38
C TYR A 254 -20.13 -6.85 4.11
N LYS A 255 -20.71 -5.64 4.16
CA LYS A 255 -22.10 -5.40 3.76
C LYS A 255 -22.13 -4.83 2.35
N GLU A 256 -23.13 -5.21 1.57
CA GLU A 256 -23.39 -4.55 0.29
C GLU A 256 -23.86 -3.12 0.52
N ASN A 257 -23.34 -2.19 -0.27
CA ASN A 257 -23.71 -0.80 -0.23
C ASN A 257 -24.84 -0.51 -1.22
N ASN A 258 -25.78 0.33 -0.80
CA ASN A 258 -26.89 0.80 -1.62
C ASN A 258 -26.69 2.29 -1.92
N ASN A 259 -26.18 2.62 -3.10
CA ASN A 259 -26.14 3.95 -3.70
C ASN A 259 -26.28 5.12 -2.69
N THR A 260 -25.34 5.23 -1.77
CA THR A 260 -25.39 6.25 -0.72
C THR A 260 -24.66 7.50 -1.19
N ARG A 261 -25.37 8.62 -1.21
CA ARG A 261 -24.82 9.94 -1.54
C ARG A 261 -24.76 10.80 -0.29
N LYS A 262 -23.59 11.40 -0.02
CA LYS A 262 -23.37 12.29 1.12
C LYS A 262 -22.68 13.57 0.68
N SER A 263 -23.15 14.71 1.20
CA SER A 263 -22.48 16.01 1.03
C SER A 263 -22.01 16.50 2.39
N ILE A 264 -20.77 16.98 2.45
CA ILE A 264 -20.15 17.55 3.65
C ILE A 264 -19.90 19.02 3.35
N HIS A 265 -20.52 19.89 4.14
CA HIS A 265 -20.32 21.32 4.03
C HIS A 265 -19.01 21.76 4.67
N LEU A 266 -18.23 22.51 3.90
CA LEU A 266 -17.05 23.23 4.38
C LEU A 266 -17.14 24.67 3.87
N ASP A 267 -17.37 25.60 4.81
CA ASP A 267 -17.54 27.02 4.49
C ASP A 267 -16.34 27.59 3.72
N LYS A 268 -16.63 28.34 2.65
CA LYS A 268 -15.64 29.01 1.79
C LYS A 268 -14.63 28.06 1.11
N ALA A 269 -14.94 26.81 0.96
CA ALA A 269 -14.11 25.91 0.17
C ALA A 269 -14.04 26.38 -1.29
N VAL A 270 -12.84 26.53 -1.82
CA VAL A 270 -12.60 26.94 -3.21
C VAL A 270 -12.84 25.79 -4.18
N GLN A 271 -12.66 24.56 -3.70
CA GLN A 271 -12.81 23.32 -4.46
C GLN A 271 -13.69 22.33 -3.68
N SER A 272 -14.38 21.46 -4.42
CA SER A 272 -15.01 20.27 -3.88
C SER A 272 -14.16 19.05 -4.10
N SER A 273 -13.96 18.25 -3.04
CA SER A 273 -13.41 16.92 -3.17
C SER A 273 -14.52 15.90 -3.41
N VAL A 274 -14.36 15.07 -4.41
CA VAL A 274 -15.31 14.02 -4.79
C VAL A 274 -14.65 12.64 -4.63
N ARG A 275 -15.38 11.70 -4.02
CA ARG A 275 -15.04 10.27 -3.94
C ARG A 275 -16.22 9.46 -4.39
N ILE A 276 -16.07 8.64 -5.45
CA ILE A 276 -17.12 7.76 -5.97
C ILE A 276 -16.54 6.36 -6.09
N GLY A 277 -17.16 5.36 -5.48
CA GLY A 277 -16.63 4.01 -5.56
C GLY A 277 -17.40 2.96 -4.78
N THR A 278 -16.92 1.74 -4.85
CA THR A 278 -17.55 0.56 -4.26
C THR A 278 -16.52 -0.48 -3.86
N THR A 279 -16.92 -1.46 -3.07
CA THR A 279 -16.15 -2.68 -2.87
C THR A 279 -16.19 -3.55 -4.11
N THR A 280 -15.12 -4.33 -4.33
CA THR A 280 -15.00 -5.21 -5.50
C THR A 280 -14.18 -6.46 -5.13
N ILE A 281 -13.76 -7.22 -6.13
CA ILE A 281 -12.95 -8.43 -5.98
C ILE A 281 -11.53 -8.13 -5.51
N SER A 282 -10.95 -9.04 -4.72
CA SER A 282 -9.56 -8.97 -4.25
C SER A 282 -8.57 -9.49 -5.30
N ALA A 283 -7.27 -9.27 -5.07
CA ALA A 283 -6.17 -9.66 -5.96
C ALA A 283 -6.11 -11.17 -6.26
N ASN A 284 -6.71 -12.00 -5.40
CA ASN A 284 -6.79 -13.45 -5.58
C ASN A 284 -7.89 -13.89 -6.57
N HIS A 285 -8.78 -12.99 -6.96
CA HIS A 285 -9.85 -13.32 -7.91
C HIS A 285 -9.32 -13.38 -9.35
N LYS A 286 -9.78 -14.34 -10.13
CA LYS A 286 -9.34 -14.57 -11.54
C LYS A 286 -9.50 -13.35 -12.45
N ASP A 287 -10.50 -12.52 -12.22
CA ASP A 287 -10.83 -11.34 -13.02
C ASP A 287 -10.06 -10.07 -12.58
N TYR A 288 -9.33 -10.12 -11.45
CA TYR A 288 -8.70 -8.92 -10.88
C TYR A 288 -7.68 -8.26 -11.81
N LEU A 289 -6.86 -9.06 -12.47
CA LEU A 289 -5.86 -8.55 -13.43
C LEU A 289 -6.52 -7.90 -14.65
N GLY A 290 -7.60 -8.49 -15.18
CA GLY A 290 -8.39 -7.88 -16.25
C GLY A 290 -9.07 -6.58 -15.77
N LEU A 291 -9.64 -6.58 -14.56
CA LEU A 291 -10.25 -5.40 -13.96
C LEU A 291 -9.23 -4.26 -13.74
N SER A 292 -7.96 -4.58 -13.50
CA SER A 292 -6.89 -3.58 -13.42
C SER A 292 -6.66 -2.85 -14.76
N VAL A 293 -6.85 -3.55 -15.89
CA VAL A 293 -6.79 -2.93 -17.22
C VAL A 293 -7.99 -1.98 -17.42
N VAL A 294 -9.20 -2.41 -17.03
CA VAL A 294 -10.41 -1.55 -17.07
C VAL A 294 -10.24 -0.30 -16.22
N ASN A 295 -9.71 -0.45 -15.01
CA ASN A 295 -9.40 0.69 -14.14
C ASN A 295 -8.38 1.64 -14.77
N THR A 296 -7.34 1.10 -15.40
CA THR A 296 -6.31 1.92 -16.06
C THR A 296 -6.89 2.70 -17.23
N LEU A 297 -7.73 2.08 -18.06
CA LEU A 297 -8.49 2.76 -19.12
C LEU A 297 -9.32 3.91 -18.58
N LEU A 298 -10.07 3.67 -17.49
CA LEU A 298 -10.99 4.67 -16.93
C LEU A 298 -10.24 5.85 -16.33
N GLY A 299 -9.29 5.62 -15.41
CA GLY A 299 -8.67 6.70 -14.62
C GLY A 299 -7.29 6.37 -14.05
N GLY A 300 -6.65 5.25 -14.44
CA GLY A 300 -5.41 4.77 -13.84
C GLY A 300 -4.12 5.42 -14.37
N TYR A 301 -4.19 6.28 -15.38
CA TYR A 301 -3.02 6.97 -15.93
C TYR A 301 -3.38 8.32 -16.54
N PHE A 302 -2.38 9.10 -16.93
CA PHE A 302 -2.57 10.45 -17.44
C PHE A 302 -3.42 10.53 -18.73
N GLY A 303 -3.27 9.58 -19.65
CA GLY A 303 -4.05 9.50 -20.89
C GLY A 303 -5.38 8.73 -20.75
N SER A 304 -5.88 8.53 -19.53
CA SER A 304 -7.14 7.83 -19.26
C SER A 304 -8.37 8.66 -19.62
N ARG A 305 -9.53 8.03 -19.77
CA ARG A 305 -10.78 8.69 -20.15
C ARG A 305 -11.18 9.82 -19.22
N LEU A 306 -11.13 9.58 -17.91
CA LEU A 306 -11.45 10.62 -16.92
C LEU A 306 -10.51 11.81 -17.01
N MET A 307 -9.23 11.59 -17.22
CA MET A 307 -8.26 12.66 -17.38
C MET A 307 -8.47 13.46 -18.67
N SER A 308 -8.66 12.79 -19.80
CA SER A 308 -8.90 13.44 -21.09
C SER A 308 -10.20 14.24 -21.08
N ASN A 309 -11.32 13.66 -20.63
CA ASN A 309 -12.62 14.32 -20.62
C ASN A 309 -12.69 15.47 -19.59
N ILE A 310 -12.41 15.17 -18.31
CA ILE A 310 -12.76 16.09 -17.22
C ILE A 310 -11.67 17.12 -16.97
N ARG A 311 -10.39 16.73 -17.16
CA ARG A 311 -9.26 17.64 -16.97
C ARG A 311 -8.88 18.38 -18.26
N GLU A 312 -8.65 17.65 -19.38
CA GLU A 312 -8.09 18.26 -20.60
C GLU A 312 -9.17 18.97 -21.40
N ASP A 313 -10.28 18.31 -21.72
CA ASP A 313 -11.33 18.89 -22.57
C ASP A 313 -12.18 19.93 -21.83
N LYS A 314 -12.60 19.64 -20.60
CA LYS A 314 -13.54 20.49 -19.83
C LYS A 314 -12.87 21.42 -18.83
N GLY A 315 -11.65 21.11 -18.37
CA GLY A 315 -10.90 21.93 -17.43
C GLY A 315 -11.55 22.07 -16.04
N TYR A 316 -12.36 21.08 -15.62
CA TYR A 316 -13.09 21.12 -14.35
C TYR A 316 -12.20 20.82 -13.14
N THR A 317 -11.06 20.16 -13.35
CA THR A 317 -10.13 19.75 -12.30
C THR A 317 -8.67 19.87 -12.74
N TYR A 318 -7.76 19.94 -11.78
CA TYR A 318 -6.32 19.77 -12.03
C TYR A 318 -5.89 18.31 -12.07
N GLY A 319 -6.70 17.41 -11.50
CA GLY A 319 -6.43 15.99 -11.53
C GLY A 319 -7.64 15.16 -11.07
N ILE A 320 -7.86 14.09 -11.79
CA ILE A 320 -8.85 13.05 -11.49
C ILE A 320 -8.22 11.70 -11.77
N GLY A 321 -8.54 10.69 -10.97
CA GLY A 321 -8.06 9.35 -11.21
C GLY A 321 -8.93 8.30 -10.58
N SER A 322 -8.80 7.05 -11.04
CA SER A 322 -9.40 5.89 -10.43
C SER A 322 -8.34 4.96 -9.84
N VAL A 323 -8.69 4.31 -8.75
CA VAL A 323 -7.83 3.39 -8.01
C VAL A 323 -8.56 2.06 -7.88
N LEU A 324 -7.87 0.98 -8.23
CA LEU A 324 -8.23 -0.37 -7.87
C LEU A 324 -7.22 -0.85 -6.82
N TYR A 325 -7.69 -1.05 -5.61
CA TYR A 325 -6.86 -1.48 -4.48
C TYR A 325 -7.36 -2.82 -3.95
N SER A 326 -6.46 -3.68 -3.50
CA SER A 326 -6.82 -4.93 -2.85
C SER A 326 -6.46 -4.93 -1.38
N TYR A 327 -7.38 -5.38 -0.57
CA TYR A 327 -7.12 -5.99 0.72
C TYR A 327 -7.07 -7.51 0.55
N LYS A 328 -6.78 -8.26 1.60
CA LYS A 328 -6.64 -9.72 1.52
C LYS A 328 -7.90 -10.40 0.97
N ASP A 329 -9.07 -10.02 1.48
CA ASP A 329 -10.33 -10.69 1.19
C ASP A 329 -11.30 -9.86 0.34
N ILE A 330 -11.04 -8.57 0.14
CA ILE A 330 -11.90 -7.66 -0.63
C ILE A 330 -11.08 -6.66 -1.42
N GLY A 331 -11.59 -6.29 -2.60
CA GLY A 331 -11.07 -5.17 -3.37
C GLY A 331 -11.85 -3.88 -3.10
N LEU A 332 -11.24 -2.79 -3.50
CA LEU A 332 -11.80 -1.44 -3.45
C LEU A 332 -11.56 -0.77 -4.79
N PHE A 333 -12.63 -0.29 -5.40
CA PHE A 333 -12.56 0.60 -6.55
C PHE A 333 -13.10 1.97 -6.15
N TYR A 334 -12.37 3.03 -6.45
CA TYR A 334 -12.88 4.38 -6.29
C TYR A 334 -12.24 5.39 -7.26
N ILE A 335 -13.00 6.43 -7.58
CA ILE A 335 -12.57 7.60 -8.33
C ILE A 335 -12.41 8.75 -7.34
N SER A 336 -11.38 9.57 -7.53
CA SER A 336 -11.12 10.75 -6.71
C SER A 336 -10.74 11.94 -7.57
N ALA A 337 -11.28 13.12 -7.21
CA ALA A 337 -10.99 14.37 -7.88
C ALA A 337 -11.15 15.57 -6.92
N GLU A 338 -10.32 16.60 -7.16
CA GLU A 338 -10.51 17.94 -6.60
C GLU A 338 -11.05 18.85 -7.71
N ILE A 339 -12.31 19.24 -7.62
CA ILE A 339 -13.06 19.87 -8.70
C ILE A 339 -13.38 21.32 -8.31
N LYS A 340 -13.32 22.23 -9.27
CA LYS A 340 -13.83 23.60 -9.06
C LYS A 340 -15.28 23.54 -8.58
N GLN A 341 -15.60 24.32 -7.55
CA GLN A 341 -16.88 24.28 -6.87
C GLN A 341 -18.08 24.36 -7.83
N GLU A 342 -18.01 25.29 -8.79
CA GLU A 342 -19.07 25.55 -9.78
C GLU A 342 -19.29 24.40 -10.77
N ASN A 343 -18.27 23.57 -11.01
CA ASN A 343 -18.33 22.47 -11.97
C ASN A 343 -18.55 21.09 -11.30
N CYS A 344 -18.76 21.06 -9.98
CA CYS A 344 -18.75 19.80 -9.22
C CYS A 344 -19.82 18.82 -9.72
N GLN A 345 -21.06 19.28 -9.93
CA GLN A 345 -22.14 18.40 -10.38
C GLN A 345 -21.91 17.92 -11.82
N ASP A 346 -21.45 18.81 -12.71
CA ASP A 346 -21.17 18.46 -14.10
C ASP A 346 -20.04 17.42 -14.19
N ALA A 347 -18.98 17.60 -13.40
CA ALA A 347 -17.90 16.62 -13.34
C ALA A 347 -18.38 15.24 -12.80
N ILE A 348 -19.26 15.21 -11.80
CA ILE A 348 -19.86 13.97 -11.31
C ILE A 348 -20.69 13.29 -12.42
N ASN A 349 -21.48 14.06 -13.18
CA ASN A 349 -22.26 13.54 -14.30
C ASN A 349 -21.36 12.93 -15.38
N GLU A 350 -20.22 13.58 -15.68
CA GLU A 350 -19.24 13.07 -16.63
C GLU A 350 -18.54 11.79 -16.12
N ILE A 351 -18.23 11.70 -14.82
CA ILE A 351 -17.67 10.47 -14.22
C ILE A 351 -18.62 9.29 -14.47
N TYR A 352 -19.91 9.46 -14.17
CA TYR A 352 -20.90 8.40 -14.40
C TYR A 352 -21.08 8.10 -15.89
N SER A 353 -21.03 9.12 -16.75
CA SER A 353 -21.11 8.95 -18.21
C SER A 353 -19.96 8.09 -18.73
N GLU A 354 -18.71 8.33 -18.30
CA GLU A 354 -17.56 7.53 -18.72
C GLU A 354 -17.65 6.07 -18.24
N ILE A 355 -18.14 5.84 -17.02
CA ILE A 355 -18.44 4.49 -16.53
C ILE A 355 -19.45 3.79 -17.41
N GLU A 356 -20.58 4.46 -17.77
CA GLU A 356 -21.62 3.87 -18.62
C GLU A 356 -21.15 3.66 -20.06
N ILE A 357 -20.28 4.52 -20.58
CA ILE A 357 -19.65 4.31 -21.90
C ILE A 357 -18.81 3.03 -21.89
N LEU A 358 -18.00 2.80 -20.85
CA LEU A 358 -17.22 1.56 -20.71
C LEU A 358 -18.11 0.29 -20.63
N LYS A 359 -19.30 0.40 -20.05
CA LYS A 359 -20.25 -0.71 -19.91
C LYS A 359 -21.10 -0.97 -21.16
N THR A 360 -21.18 -0.02 -22.07
CA THR A 360 -22.09 -0.10 -23.23
C THR A 360 -21.39 -0.10 -24.58
N LYS A 361 -20.16 0.38 -24.66
CA LYS A 361 -19.38 0.49 -25.90
C LYS A 361 -18.04 -0.20 -25.76
N LYS A 362 -17.67 -0.98 -26.77
CA LYS A 362 -16.33 -1.54 -26.88
C LYS A 362 -15.29 -0.44 -26.99
N VAL A 363 -14.15 -0.63 -26.33
CA VAL A 363 -12.99 0.25 -26.49
C VAL A 363 -12.39 0.07 -27.88
N SER A 364 -11.81 1.14 -28.44
CA SER A 364 -11.11 1.03 -29.72
C SER A 364 -9.78 0.29 -29.56
N GLU A 365 -9.35 -0.36 -30.64
CA GLU A 365 -8.03 -1.05 -30.65
C GLU A 365 -6.87 -0.08 -30.36
N GLU A 366 -6.97 1.17 -30.85
CA GLU A 366 -5.96 2.19 -30.59
C GLU A 366 -5.85 2.54 -29.10
N GLU A 367 -7.01 2.78 -28.43
CA GLU A 367 -7.06 3.08 -27.01
C GLU A 367 -6.53 1.89 -26.18
N LEU A 368 -6.97 0.69 -26.50
CA LEU A 368 -6.54 -0.52 -25.80
C LEU A 368 -5.03 -0.76 -25.98
N HIS A 369 -4.48 -0.52 -27.16
CA HIS A 369 -3.05 -0.63 -27.42
C HIS A 369 -2.24 0.36 -26.57
N LYS A 370 -2.66 1.62 -26.47
CA LYS A 370 -2.02 2.64 -25.61
C LYS A 370 -1.96 2.20 -24.15
N VAL A 371 -3.07 1.71 -23.61
CA VAL A 371 -3.15 1.25 -22.22
C VAL A 371 -2.27 0.03 -21.96
N LYS A 372 -2.31 -0.98 -22.87
CA LYS A 372 -1.43 -2.15 -22.77
C LYS A 372 0.05 -1.76 -22.73
N ASN A 373 0.47 -0.85 -23.60
CA ASN A 373 1.85 -0.38 -23.63
C ASN A 373 2.24 0.40 -22.36
N PHE A 374 1.34 1.27 -21.87
CA PHE A 374 1.55 1.97 -20.61
C PHE A 374 1.73 0.99 -19.45
N MET A 375 0.83 0.01 -19.31
CA MET A 375 0.86 -0.98 -18.22
C MET A 375 2.11 -1.86 -18.28
N LYS A 376 2.50 -2.34 -19.48
CA LYS A 376 3.74 -3.11 -19.67
C LYS A 376 4.97 -2.27 -19.28
N GLY A 377 5.07 -1.05 -19.77
CA GLY A 377 6.19 -0.15 -19.45
C GLY A 377 6.25 0.23 -17.98
N SER A 378 5.10 0.43 -17.32
CA SER A 378 5.04 0.69 -15.88
C SER A 378 5.49 -0.52 -15.08
N MET A 379 5.05 -1.72 -15.46
CA MET A 379 5.46 -2.97 -14.83
C MET A 379 6.97 -3.19 -14.94
N LEU A 380 7.56 -3.02 -16.12
CA LEU A 380 9.00 -3.18 -16.29
C LEU A 380 9.81 -2.25 -15.38
N ARG A 381 9.40 -0.99 -15.25
CA ARG A 381 10.05 -0.04 -14.33
C ARG A 381 9.94 -0.47 -12.88
N SER A 382 8.82 -1.09 -12.50
CA SER A 382 8.61 -1.55 -11.12
C SER A 382 9.41 -2.81 -10.76
N LEU A 383 10.08 -3.43 -11.72
CA LEU A 383 10.91 -4.63 -11.53
C LEU A 383 12.40 -4.35 -11.76
N ASP A 384 12.78 -3.09 -11.95
CA ASP A 384 14.17 -2.69 -12.24
C ASP A 384 14.97 -2.51 -10.94
N GLY A 385 15.69 -3.55 -10.58
CA GLY A 385 16.55 -3.53 -9.40
C GLY A 385 16.03 -4.36 -8.21
N SER A 386 16.95 -4.68 -7.30
CA SER A 386 16.63 -5.54 -6.14
C SER A 386 15.71 -4.86 -5.13
N LEU A 387 15.78 -3.54 -5.00
CA LEU A 387 14.91 -2.79 -4.09
C LEU A 387 13.47 -2.81 -4.58
N GLU A 388 13.24 -2.51 -5.87
CA GLU A 388 11.95 -2.54 -6.53
C GLU A 388 11.35 -3.96 -6.52
N LEU A 389 12.18 -4.98 -6.77
CA LEU A 389 11.75 -6.38 -6.66
C LEU A 389 11.27 -6.71 -5.25
N SER A 390 11.96 -6.23 -4.21
CA SER A 390 11.57 -6.44 -2.81
C SER A 390 10.23 -5.78 -2.47
N GLU A 391 9.96 -4.59 -3.01
CA GLU A 391 8.69 -3.87 -2.83
C GLU A 391 7.53 -4.62 -3.49
N ASN A 392 7.72 -5.10 -4.74
CA ASN A 392 6.70 -5.87 -5.43
C ASN A 392 6.46 -7.24 -4.76
N PHE A 393 7.52 -7.86 -4.23
CA PHE A 393 7.41 -9.13 -3.49
C PHE A 393 6.55 -9.01 -2.24
N ARG A 394 6.53 -7.85 -1.60
CA ARG A 394 5.65 -7.58 -0.45
C ARG A 394 4.17 -7.80 -0.79
N ALA A 395 3.74 -7.48 -2.02
CA ALA A 395 2.37 -7.76 -2.47
C ALA A 395 2.09 -9.28 -2.57
N ILE A 396 3.08 -10.08 -3.00
CA ILE A 396 2.97 -11.55 -3.02
C ILE A 396 2.74 -12.07 -1.59
N LEU A 397 3.55 -11.63 -0.64
CA LEU A 397 3.37 -12.02 0.77
C LEU A 397 2.03 -11.57 1.34
N LYS A 398 1.65 -10.31 1.07
CA LYS A 398 0.41 -9.72 1.59
C LYS A 398 -0.84 -10.48 1.17
N TYR A 399 -0.91 -10.83 -0.10
CA TYR A 399 -2.11 -11.45 -0.68
C TYR A 399 -2.01 -12.98 -0.81
N GLY A 400 -0.86 -13.57 -0.46
CA GLY A 400 -0.62 -15.01 -0.63
C GLY A 400 -0.59 -15.43 -2.11
N LEU A 401 -0.08 -14.56 -2.98
CA LEU A 401 0.04 -14.83 -4.41
C LEU A 401 1.24 -15.74 -4.70
N ASP A 402 1.23 -16.40 -5.85
CA ASP A 402 2.39 -17.15 -6.32
C ASP A 402 3.43 -16.27 -7.03
N TYR A 403 4.65 -16.80 -7.19
CA TYR A 403 5.74 -16.08 -7.87
C TYR A 403 5.48 -15.87 -9.36
N ASP A 404 4.52 -16.58 -9.95
CA ASP A 404 4.09 -16.44 -11.34
C ASP A 404 3.11 -15.28 -11.57
N TYR A 405 2.71 -14.57 -10.50
CA TYR A 405 1.70 -13.51 -10.58
C TYR A 405 2.04 -12.43 -11.61
N PHE A 406 3.31 -12.03 -11.70
CA PHE A 406 3.73 -10.98 -12.64
C PHE A 406 3.78 -11.47 -14.08
N HIS A 407 4.10 -12.75 -14.32
CA HIS A 407 3.96 -13.37 -15.64
C HIS A 407 2.48 -13.46 -16.05
N LYS A 408 1.61 -13.83 -15.12
CA LYS A 408 0.15 -13.82 -15.35
C LYS A 408 -0.35 -12.42 -15.67
N TYR A 409 0.13 -11.40 -14.92
CA TYR A 409 -0.19 -10.01 -15.20
C TYR A 409 0.16 -9.61 -16.64
N LEU A 410 1.40 -9.84 -17.09
CA LEU A 410 1.81 -9.49 -18.45
C LEU A 410 1.03 -10.25 -19.51
N ARG A 411 0.73 -11.51 -19.26
CA ARG A 411 -0.10 -12.32 -20.17
C ARG A 411 -1.49 -11.70 -20.30
N VAL A 412 -2.18 -11.46 -19.19
CA VAL A 412 -3.52 -10.86 -19.19
C VAL A 412 -3.51 -9.51 -19.88
N VAL A 413 -2.56 -8.60 -19.55
CA VAL A 413 -2.44 -7.29 -20.21
C VAL A 413 -2.19 -7.42 -21.70
N SER A 414 -1.44 -8.44 -22.16
CA SER A 414 -1.14 -8.64 -23.58
C SER A 414 -2.35 -9.19 -24.35
N GLU A 415 -3.07 -10.13 -23.77
CA GLU A 415 -4.10 -10.92 -24.44
C GLU A 415 -5.51 -10.31 -24.35
N ILE A 416 -5.81 -9.53 -23.29
CA ILE A 416 -7.15 -8.96 -23.08
C ILE A 416 -7.62 -8.18 -24.30
N ASP A 417 -8.87 -8.40 -24.71
CA ASP A 417 -9.52 -7.74 -25.83
C ASP A 417 -10.66 -6.81 -25.41
N SER A 418 -11.27 -6.14 -26.38
CA SER A 418 -12.37 -5.20 -26.16
C SER A 418 -13.65 -5.86 -25.64
N ASP A 419 -13.87 -7.14 -25.92
CA ASP A 419 -15.02 -7.90 -25.45
C ASP A 419 -14.87 -8.22 -23.96
N GLU A 420 -13.67 -8.62 -23.53
CA GLU A 420 -13.38 -8.89 -22.12
C GLU A 420 -13.40 -7.60 -21.28
N ILE A 421 -12.88 -6.47 -21.81
CA ILE A 421 -13.03 -5.15 -21.15
C ILE A 421 -14.50 -4.81 -20.92
N LEU A 422 -15.36 -4.96 -21.94
CA LEU A 422 -16.79 -4.71 -21.84
C LEU A 422 -17.46 -5.62 -20.80
N ARG A 423 -17.15 -6.93 -20.82
CA ARG A 423 -17.67 -7.91 -19.84
C ARG A 423 -17.30 -7.52 -18.40
N LEU A 424 -16.03 -7.19 -18.18
CA LEU A 424 -15.54 -6.81 -16.84
C LEU A 424 -16.17 -5.50 -16.34
N ALA A 425 -16.28 -4.49 -17.21
CA ALA A 425 -16.95 -3.24 -16.85
C ALA A 425 -18.44 -3.46 -16.48
N GLN A 426 -19.15 -4.28 -17.24
CA GLN A 426 -20.55 -4.64 -16.95
C GLN A 426 -20.68 -5.39 -15.62
N THR A 427 -19.75 -6.27 -15.33
CA THR A 427 -19.80 -7.11 -14.13
C THR A 427 -19.48 -6.33 -12.86
N TYR A 428 -18.45 -5.47 -12.88
CA TYR A 428 -17.89 -4.89 -11.66
C TYR A 428 -18.16 -3.42 -11.45
N PHE A 429 -18.62 -2.65 -12.48
CA PHE A 429 -18.93 -1.23 -12.33
C PHE A 429 -20.44 -1.00 -12.19
N ASN A 430 -21.01 -1.53 -11.10
CA ASN A 430 -22.42 -1.30 -10.79
C ASN A 430 -22.61 0.07 -10.10
N VAL A 431 -23.05 1.07 -10.85
CA VAL A 431 -23.28 2.44 -10.35
C VAL A 431 -24.32 2.52 -9.22
N ASN A 432 -25.24 1.54 -9.15
CA ASN A 432 -26.25 1.49 -8.10
C ASN A 432 -25.70 0.99 -6.74
N GLN A 433 -24.47 0.52 -6.72
CA GLN A 433 -23.77 0.10 -5.48
C GLN A 433 -22.66 1.09 -5.09
N MET A 434 -22.46 2.16 -5.86
CA MET A 434 -21.41 3.12 -5.57
C MET A 434 -21.83 4.10 -4.47
N VAL A 435 -20.91 4.34 -3.55
CA VAL A 435 -20.95 5.43 -2.59
C VAL A 435 -20.39 6.68 -3.25
N GLU A 436 -21.12 7.80 -3.15
CA GLU A 436 -20.69 9.10 -3.63
C GLU A 436 -20.57 10.06 -2.46
N ILE A 437 -19.37 10.56 -2.23
CA ILE A 437 -19.11 11.58 -1.22
C ILE A 437 -18.57 12.82 -1.91
N ARG A 438 -19.12 13.97 -1.54
CA ARG A 438 -18.55 15.28 -1.89
C ARG A 438 -18.40 16.14 -0.63
N ALA A 439 -17.26 16.79 -0.54
CA ALA A 439 -16.96 17.74 0.52
C ALA A 439 -16.59 19.08 -0.12
N GLY A 440 -17.25 20.15 0.26
CA GLY A 440 -17.03 21.48 -0.30
C GLY A 440 -18.08 22.47 0.21
N ASP A 441 -18.13 23.65 -0.37
CA ASP A 441 -19.15 24.65 -0.04
C ASP A 441 -20.50 24.29 -0.70
N THR A 442 -21.35 23.62 0.07
CA THR A 442 -22.66 23.14 -0.44
C THR A 442 -23.66 24.27 -0.70
N THR A 443 -23.38 25.52 -0.35
CA THR A 443 -24.24 26.65 -0.62
C THR A 443 -24.15 27.14 -2.08
N ILE A 444 -23.07 26.80 -2.76
CA ILE A 444 -22.78 27.20 -4.15
C ILE A 444 -23.24 26.13 -5.16
N ILE A 445 -23.47 24.91 -4.69
CA ILE A 445 -23.82 23.77 -5.56
C ILE A 445 -25.29 23.90 -5.98
N LYS A 446 -25.51 24.16 -7.25
CA LYS A 446 -26.83 24.08 -7.90
C LYS A 446 -27.16 22.66 -8.32
#